data_052b5fd121c46ff04f07daf3db6df7a9
#
_entry.id   052b5fd121c46ff04f07daf3db6df7a9
#
_cell.length_a   1.000
_cell.length_b   1.000
_cell.length_c   1.000
_cell.angle_alpha   90.00
_cell.angle_beta   90.00
_cell.angle_gamma   90.00
#
_symmetry.space_group_name_H-M   'P 1'
#
loop_
_entity.id
_entity.type
_entity.pdbx_description
1 polymer ?
#
loop_
_entity_poly.entity_id
_entity_poly.type
_entity_poly.pdbx_seq_one_letter_code
_entity_poly.pdbx_strand_id
1 'polypeptide(L)'
;MKVGELLGRSDYALIGEWIPAGSKVLDLGCGDGALLEWLKSNKQVEARGVELRSELVHKAIARGVTVYQGDLEASLKDYPDGAFDYVILSQTLQETRRPLMVLDEMLRI
;
A
#
# COMPACT_ATOMS: atom_id res chain seq x y z
N MET A 1 7.33 12.03 2.27
CA MET A 1 6.41 10.92 1.90
C MET A 1 5.21 11.47 1.15
N LYS A 2 4.78 10.78 0.12
CA LYS A 2 3.54 11.10 -0.59
C LYS A 2 2.47 10.08 -0.25
N VAL A 3 1.25 10.58 -0.08
CA VAL A 3 0.07 9.78 0.26
C VAL A 3 -0.97 9.97 -0.82
N GLY A 4 -1.59 8.89 -1.28
CA GLY A 4 -2.61 8.96 -2.31
C GLY A 4 -3.63 7.85 -2.22
N GLU A 5 -4.78 8.07 -2.86
CA GLU A 5 -5.83 7.07 -3.03
C GLU A 5 -5.90 6.69 -4.50
N LEU A 6 -5.95 5.38 -4.78
CA LEU A 6 -5.97 4.87 -6.14
C LEU A 6 -7.39 4.77 -6.68
N LEU A 7 -7.57 5.17 -7.94
CA LEU A 7 -8.85 5.13 -8.63
C LEU A 7 -9.02 3.91 -9.53
N GLY A 8 -7.93 3.27 -9.96
CA GLY A 8 -8.00 2.09 -10.81
C GLY A 8 -6.65 1.66 -11.38
N ARG A 9 -6.67 0.54 -12.12
CA ARG A 9 -5.44 -0.07 -12.67
C ARG A 9 -4.76 0.78 -13.75
N SER A 10 -5.52 1.60 -14.47
CA SER A 10 -4.96 2.49 -15.48
C SER A 10 -4.05 3.55 -14.88
N ASP A 11 -4.08 3.70 -13.55
CA ASP A 11 -3.28 4.71 -12.85
C ASP A 11 -1.89 4.23 -12.46
N TYR A 12 -1.54 2.98 -12.73
CA TYR A 12 -0.27 2.40 -12.29
C TYR A 12 0.93 3.18 -12.83
N ALA A 13 0.93 3.48 -14.13
CA ALA A 13 2.02 4.23 -14.74
C ALA A 13 2.14 5.64 -14.17
N LEU A 14 1.00 6.30 -13.92
CA LEU A 14 0.98 7.63 -13.32
C LEU A 14 1.55 7.61 -11.90
N ILE A 15 1.15 6.64 -11.11
CA ILE A 15 1.66 6.47 -9.75
C ILE A 15 3.16 6.19 -9.79
N GLY A 16 3.60 5.37 -10.73
CA GLY A 16 5.01 5.09 -10.94
C GLY A 16 5.85 6.32 -11.24
N GLU A 17 5.28 7.33 -11.90
CA GLU A 17 5.98 8.59 -12.14
C GLU A 17 6.31 9.34 -10.86
N TRP A 18 5.47 9.20 -9.83
CA TRP A 18 5.66 9.89 -8.55
C TRP A 18 6.62 9.17 -7.61
N ILE A 19 6.85 7.89 -7.83
CA ILE A 19 7.63 7.06 -6.91
C ILE A 19 9.02 6.83 -7.49
N PRO A 20 10.08 7.35 -6.86
CA PRO A 20 11.44 7.07 -7.29
C PRO A 20 11.79 5.59 -7.21
N ALA A 21 12.63 5.14 -8.13
CA ALA A 21 13.09 3.76 -8.13
C ALA A 21 13.75 3.40 -6.79
N GLY A 22 13.50 2.19 -6.30
CA GLY A 22 14.09 1.70 -5.06
C GLY A 22 13.41 2.18 -3.79
N SER A 23 12.31 2.94 -3.87
CA SER A 23 11.59 3.42 -2.70
C SER A 23 10.97 2.30 -1.89
N LYS A 24 10.78 2.53 -0.59
CA LYS A 24 10.00 1.64 0.29
C LYS A 24 8.54 2.08 0.23
N VAL A 25 7.67 1.18 -0.21
CA VAL A 25 6.26 1.48 -0.46
C VAL A 25 5.36 0.56 0.34
N LEU A 26 4.38 1.14 1.03
CA LEU A 26 3.31 0.41 1.70
C LEU A 26 1.99 0.71 1.00
N ASP A 27 1.24 -0.34 0.64
CA ASP A 27 -0.09 -0.20 0.06
C ASP A 27 -1.13 -0.75 1.04
N LEU A 28 -1.98 0.14 1.54
CA LEU A 28 -3.05 -0.19 2.47
C LEU A 28 -4.30 -0.59 1.68
N GLY A 29 -4.76 -1.81 1.88
CA GLY A 29 -5.83 -2.38 1.07
C GLY A 29 -5.30 -2.80 -0.31
N CYS A 30 -4.19 -3.53 -0.35
CA CYS A 30 -3.48 -3.81 -1.59
C CYS A 30 -4.20 -4.76 -2.56
N GLY A 31 -5.31 -5.38 -2.14
CA GLY A 31 -6.04 -6.29 -2.99
C GLY A 31 -5.20 -7.49 -3.41
N ASP A 32 -5.27 -7.83 -4.70
CA ASP A 32 -4.52 -8.95 -5.27
C ASP A 32 -3.04 -8.66 -5.51
N GLY A 33 -2.56 -7.48 -5.14
CA GLY A 33 -1.16 -7.11 -5.24
C GLY A 33 -0.70 -6.66 -6.63
N ALA A 34 -1.62 -6.45 -7.56
CA ALA A 34 -1.25 -6.11 -8.94
C ALA A 34 -0.45 -4.81 -9.04
N LEU A 35 -0.84 -3.77 -8.29
CA LEU A 35 -0.09 -2.52 -8.27
C LEU A 35 1.32 -2.71 -7.71
N LEU A 36 1.43 -3.39 -6.58
CA LEU A 36 2.73 -3.62 -5.95
C LEU A 36 3.64 -4.47 -6.83
N GLU A 37 3.09 -5.47 -7.49
CA GLU A 37 3.86 -6.27 -8.47
C GLU A 37 4.39 -5.38 -9.59
N TRP A 38 3.53 -4.50 -10.13
CA TRP A 38 3.93 -3.59 -11.20
C TRP A 38 5.05 -2.65 -10.74
N LEU A 39 4.92 -2.05 -9.56
CA LEU A 39 5.92 -1.15 -8.99
C LEU A 39 7.25 -1.88 -8.74
N LYS A 40 7.17 -3.09 -8.24
CA LYS A 40 8.34 -3.93 -7.99
C LYS A 40 9.10 -4.22 -9.28
N SER A 41 8.38 -4.57 -10.34
CA SER A 41 8.97 -4.92 -11.63
C SER A 41 9.50 -3.71 -12.40
N ASN A 42 8.81 -2.58 -12.31
CA ASN A 42 9.12 -1.41 -13.13
C ASN A 42 9.93 -0.33 -12.40
N LYS A 43 9.87 -0.30 -11.07
CA LYS A 43 10.52 0.73 -10.26
C LYS A 43 11.44 0.15 -9.19
N GLN A 44 11.58 -1.16 -9.11
CA GLN A 44 12.42 -1.85 -8.14
C GLN A 44 12.14 -1.40 -6.70
N VAL A 45 10.88 -1.15 -6.37
CA VAL A 45 10.49 -0.73 -5.03
C VAL A 45 10.56 -1.91 -4.05
N GLU A 46 10.78 -1.59 -2.78
CA GLU A 46 10.58 -2.52 -1.69
C GLU A 46 9.10 -2.45 -1.32
N ALA A 47 8.32 -3.42 -1.80
CA ALA A 47 6.86 -3.38 -1.76
C ALA A 47 6.31 -4.17 -0.58
N ARG A 48 5.41 -3.55 0.18
CA ARG A 48 4.66 -4.21 1.25
C ARG A 48 3.20 -3.83 1.14
N GLY A 49 2.32 -4.81 1.43
CA GLY A 49 0.90 -4.59 1.40
C GLY A 49 0.21 -5.01 2.69
N VAL A 50 -0.95 -4.43 2.93
CA VAL A 50 -1.89 -4.87 3.97
C VAL A 50 -3.22 -5.16 3.29
N GLU A 51 -3.79 -6.32 3.54
CA GLU A 51 -5.07 -6.73 2.98
C GLU A 51 -5.81 -7.60 3.97
N LEU A 52 -7.12 -7.37 4.12
CA LEU A 52 -7.96 -8.09 5.06
C LEU A 52 -8.41 -9.45 4.52
N ARG A 53 -8.73 -9.52 3.23
CA ARG A 53 -9.36 -10.71 2.64
C ARG A 53 -8.32 -11.75 2.26
N SER A 54 -8.44 -12.96 2.84
CA SER A 54 -7.45 -14.01 2.67
C SER A 54 -7.27 -14.46 1.22
N GLU A 55 -8.34 -14.49 0.43
CA GLU A 55 -8.24 -14.88 -0.98
C GLU A 55 -7.42 -13.88 -1.81
N LEU A 56 -7.47 -12.60 -1.46
CA LEU A 56 -6.65 -11.59 -2.11
C LEU A 56 -5.20 -11.63 -1.63
N VAL A 57 -5.00 -11.88 -0.34
CA VAL A 57 -3.66 -12.07 0.22
C VAL A 57 -2.93 -13.21 -0.50
N HIS A 58 -3.62 -14.35 -0.70
CA HIS A 58 -3.04 -15.49 -1.40
C HIS A 58 -2.64 -15.13 -2.83
N LYS A 59 -3.48 -14.37 -3.54
CA LYS A 59 -3.16 -13.91 -4.90
C LYS A 59 -1.95 -12.99 -4.92
N ALA A 60 -1.85 -12.08 -3.95
CA ALA A 60 -0.72 -11.15 -3.85
C ALA A 60 0.58 -11.91 -3.57
N ILE A 61 0.54 -12.88 -2.66
CA ILE A 61 1.70 -13.71 -2.36
C ILE A 61 2.14 -14.49 -3.62
N ALA A 62 1.19 -15.02 -4.38
CA ALA A 62 1.49 -15.72 -5.63
C ALA A 62 2.16 -14.81 -6.67
N ARG A 63 1.92 -13.49 -6.59
CA ARG A 63 2.61 -12.50 -7.43
C ARG A 63 4.00 -12.12 -6.91
N GLY A 64 4.42 -12.66 -5.78
CA GLY A 64 5.71 -12.35 -5.17
C GLY A 64 5.72 -11.09 -4.30
N VAL A 65 4.55 -10.63 -3.87
CA VAL A 65 4.43 -9.45 -3.02
C VAL A 65 4.37 -9.86 -1.55
N THR A 66 5.07 -9.11 -0.70
CA THR A 66 5.01 -9.29 0.75
C THR A 66 3.76 -8.61 1.28
N VAL A 67 2.86 -9.40 1.87
CA VAL A 67 1.56 -8.90 2.36
C VAL A 67 1.32 -9.35 3.79
N TYR A 68 0.88 -8.41 4.63
CA TYR A 68 0.33 -8.72 5.95
C TYR A 68 -1.19 -8.83 5.84
N GLN A 69 -1.75 -9.95 6.31
CA GLN A 69 -3.20 -10.13 6.35
C GLN A 69 -3.74 -9.52 7.63
N GLY A 70 -4.57 -8.50 7.51
CA GLY A 70 -5.17 -7.84 8.65
C GLY A 70 -5.89 -6.58 8.29
N ASP A 71 -6.53 -5.99 9.32
CA ASP A 71 -7.20 -4.71 9.22
C ASP A 71 -6.15 -3.60 9.12
N LEU A 72 -6.26 -2.73 8.12
CA LEU A 72 -5.30 -1.65 7.93
C LEU A 72 -5.23 -0.71 9.14
N GLU A 73 -6.36 -0.40 9.78
CA GLU A 73 -6.36 0.51 10.93
C GLU A 73 -5.60 -0.09 12.13
N ALA A 74 -5.78 -1.37 12.38
CA ALA A 74 -5.09 -2.05 13.47
C ALA A 74 -3.59 -2.23 13.17
N SER A 75 -3.22 -2.38 11.90
CA SER A 75 -1.84 -2.63 11.51
C SER A 75 -0.95 -1.38 11.58
N LEU A 76 -1.51 -0.20 11.37
CA LEU A 76 -0.74 1.04 11.24
C LEU A 76 0.14 1.34 12.45
N LYS A 77 -0.35 1.09 13.64
CA LYS A 77 0.40 1.36 14.88
C LYS A 77 1.66 0.53 15.03
N ASP A 78 1.77 -0.58 14.31
CA ASP A 78 2.89 -1.50 14.42
C ASP A 78 4.12 -1.03 13.64
N TYR A 79 3.97 -0.04 12.78
CA TYR A 79 5.07 0.49 11.98
C TYR A 79 5.74 1.67 12.69
N PRO A 80 7.08 1.71 12.69
CA PRO A 80 7.79 2.85 13.27
C PRO A 80 7.66 4.11 12.42
N ASP A 81 7.97 5.26 13.02
CA ASP A 81 7.99 6.54 12.31
C ASP A 81 8.97 6.47 11.13
N GLY A 82 8.55 6.99 9.99
CA GLY A 82 9.40 7.08 8.82
C GLY A 82 9.79 5.74 8.20
N ALA A 83 9.00 4.68 8.45
CA ALA A 83 9.29 3.34 7.95
C ALA A 83 9.23 3.23 6.43
N PHE A 84 8.43 4.07 5.78
CA PHE A 84 8.20 4.02 4.33
C PHE A 84 8.47 5.36 3.68
N ASP A 85 8.90 5.31 2.41
CA ASP A 85 9.06 6.52 1.60
C ASP A 85 7.71 6.98 1.04
N TYR A 86 6.84 6.02 0.70
CA TYR A 86 5.51 6.28 0.15
C TYR A 86 4.49 5.34 0.77
N VAL A 87 3.34 5.88 1.12
CA VAL A 87 2.20 5.09 1.59
C VAL A 87 1.04 5.36 0.65
N ILE A 88 0.44 4.29 0.13
CA ILE A 88 -0.68 4.36 -0.80
C ILE A 88 -1.90 3.80 -0.09
N LEU A 89 -3.05 4.44 -0.27
CA LEU A 89 -4.32 3.92 0.20
C LEU A 89 -5.15 3.49 -1.01
N SER A 90 -5.17 2.18 -1.26
CA SER A 90 -5.95 1.60 -2.35
C SER A 90 -7.40 1.35 -1.95
N GLN A 91 -7.67 1.33 -0.65
CA GLN A 91 -9.02 1.27 -0.11
C GLN A 91 -9.53 2.69 0.13
N THR A 92 -10.83 2.92 -0.10
CA THR A 92 -11.42 4.25 0.09
C THR A 92 -11.37 4.67 1.56
N LEU A 93 -10.98 5.93 1.83
CA LEU A 93 -11.02 6.49 3.19
C LEU A 93 -12.40 6.38 3.84
N GLN A 94 -13.44 6.51 3.03
CA GLN A 94 -14.83 6.40 3.50
C GLN A 94 -15.17 5.03 4.08
N GLU A 95 -14.42 4.00 3.72
CA GLU A 95 -14.61 2.65 4.23
C GLU A 95 -13.90 2.42 5.56
N THR A 96 -13.05 3.34 5.97
CA THR A 96 -12.36 3.24 7.26
C THR A 96 -13.22 3.82 8.37
N ARG A 97 -13.07 3.27 9.59
CA ARG A 97 -13.84 3.74 10.75
C ARG A 97 -13.32 5.06 11.30
N ARG A 98 -12.02 5.30 11.17
CA ARG A 98 -11.34 6.48 11.73
C ARG A 98 -10.43 7.11 10.66
N PRO A 99 -11.01 7.76 9.65
CA PRO A 99 -10.21 8.24 8.51
C PRO A 99 -9.13 9.28 8.88
N LEU A 100 -9.39 10.13 9.86
CA LEU A 100 -8.37 11.11 10.28
C LEU A 100 -7.19 10.42 10.96
N MET A 101 -7.45 9.40 11.76
CA MET A 101 -6.38 8.60 12.38
C MET A 101 -5.55 7.89 11.31
N VAL A 102 -6.21 7.33 10.30
CA VAL A 102 -5.52 6.67 9.19
C VAL A 102 -4.60 7.64 8.47
N LEU A 103 -5.09 8.83 8.14
CA LEU A 103 -4.27 9.87 7.48
C LEU A 103 -3.07 10.27 8.33
N ASP A 104 -3.28 10.51 9.63
CA ASP A 104 -2.20 10.89 10.54
C ASP A 104 -1.12 9.81 10.59
N GLU A 105 -1.53 8.55 10.69
CA GLU A 105 -0.59 7.42 10.73
C GLU A 105 0.14 7.23 9.40
N MET A 106 -0.54 7.43 8.27
CA MET A 106 0.11 7.38 6.96
C MET A 106 1.21 8.42 6.83
N LEU A 107 0.99 9.61 7.41
CA LEU A 107 2.01 10.67 7.39
C LEU A 107 3.16 10.38 8.36
N ARG A 108 2.88 9.66 9.46
CA ARG A 108 3.89 9.30 10.46
C ARG A 108 4.85 8.23 9.95
N ILE A 109 4.30 7.19 9.36
CA ILE A 109 5.10 6.01 8.94
C ILE A 109 5.77 6.25 7.61
#